data_5592165fb710e526d51422c65222956d
#
_entry.id   5592165fb710e526d51422c65222956d
#
_cell.length_a   1.000
_cell.length_b   1.000
_cell.length_c   1.000
_cell.angle_alpha   90.00
_cell.angle_beta   90.00
_cell.angle_gamma   90.00
#
_symmetry.space_group_name_H-M   'P 1'
#
loop_
_entity.id
_entity.type
_entity.pdbx_description
1 polymer ?
#
loop_
_entity_poly.entity_id
_entity_poly.type
_entity_poly.pdbx_seq_one_letter_code
_entity_poly.pdbx_strand_id
1 'polypeptide(L)'
;MKIIILYLTLLGGICSCDLQEKETTYISNLDRTLQSKVTFILENKLSELNALSGQAIIMEVQTGQIKAMIGLERKDSANYQLSENLPQTQTLGLIQPISILAALETGKVKLSDTVNVGNGIYSTNEVEIKDHNWHRGGYGTITIQQGLAVSSEIAVYKTIEKAFGSEQAYQAQLKKMEINLDSLNTLEMLTLYNDIAKNGDIANKANTDSLKQALKYVVTDGLGQSAKSEKVQVAGKTGTLQLENGSYIVEFCGYFPADNPQYSIIVSINKEGLPAAGFMAGEVFRQIVDYMNK
;
A
#
# COMPACT_ATOMS: atom_id res chain seq x y z
N MET A 1 -14.61 17.90 8.79
CA MET A 1 -13.54 16.94 9.10
C MET A 1 -12.79 16.66 7.79
N LYS A 2 -11.67 17.35 7.55
CA LYS A 2 -10.86 17.22 6.33
C LYS A 2 -9.88 16.06 6.52
N ILE A 3 -10.34 14.83 6.35
CA ILE A 3 -9.53 13.63 6.65
C ILE A 3 -8.61 13.22 5.48
N ILE A 4 -8.83 13.68 4.26
CA ILE A 4 -8.10 13.17 3.08
C ILE A 4 -7.76 14.24 2.03
N ILE A 5 -7.89 15.52 2.33
CA ILE A 5 -7.43 16.57 1.41
C ILE A 5 -6.70 17.64 2.20
N LEU A 6 -5.46 17.37 2.57
CA LEU A 6 -4.53 18.44 2.92
C LEU A 6 -3.16 18.13 2.30
N TYR A 7 -3.01 18.54 1.05
CA TYR A 7 -1.69 18.79 0.48
C TYR A 7 -1.19 20.11 1.07
N LEU A 8 -0.25 20.04 1.98
CA LEU A 8 0.49 21.21 2.43
C LEU A 8 1.98 20.93 2.36
N THR A 9 2.60 21.62 1.43
CA THR A 9 4.03 21.83 1.31
C THR A 9 4.63 22.38 2.61
N LEU A 10 5.52 21.62 3.26
CA LEU A 10 6.47 22.16 4.21
C LEU A 10 7.79 21.37 4.11
N LEU A 11 8.77 22.01 3.50
CA LEU A 11 10.17 21.62 3.51
C LEU A 11 10.71 21.78 4.94
N GLY A 12 10.86 20.66 5.65
CA GLY A 12 11.58 20.58 6.92
C GLY A 12 12.85 19.75 6.71
N GLY A 13 14.02 20.39 6.81
CA GLY A 13 15.32 19.75 6.65
C GLY A 13 15.58 18.68 7.70
N ILE A 14 15.82 17.45 7.27
CA ILE A 14 16.32 16.35 8.08
C ILE A 14 17.83 16.27 7.90
N CYS A 15 18.55 16.08 9.02
CA CYS A 15 20.00 16.03 9.07
C CYS A 15 20.56 14.89 8.18
N SER A 16 21.43 15.22 7.23
CA SER A 16 21.90 14.33 6.15
C SER A 16 22.78 13.15 6.61
N CYS A 17 23.23 13.10 7.86
CA CYS A 17 24.12 12.06 8.36
C CYS A 17 23.40 10.73 8.67
N ASP A 18 22.19 10.77 9.23
CA ASP A 18 21.45 9.55 9.59
C ASP A 18 20.91 8.77 8.37
N LEU A 19 20.67 9.48 7.25
CA LEU A 19 20.20 8.86 6.02
C LEU A 19 21.33 8.07 5.32
N GLN A 20 22.56 8.58 5.32
CA GLN A 20 23.69 7.89 4.67
C GLN A 20 24.12 6.61 5.39
N GLU A 21 24.06 6.54 6.73
CA GLU A 21 24.36 5.31 7.46
C GLU A 21 23.29 4.22 7.23
N LYS A 22 22.02 4.58 7.16
CA LYS A 22 20.93 3.65 6.84
C LYS A 22 21.03 3.12 5.41
N GLU A 23 21.27 3.98 4.43
CA GLU A 23 21.45 3.55 3.02
C GLU A 23 22.61 2.57 2.86
N THR A 24 23.74 2.79 3.52
CA THR A 24 24.92 1.91 3.43
C THR A 24 24.63 0.51 4.02
N THR A 25 23.81 0.43 5.06
CA THR A 25 23.43 -0.86 5.69
C THR A 25 22.47 -1.66 4.80
N TYR A 26 21.59 -1.03 4.04
CA TYR A 26 20.66 -1.71 3.14
C TYR A 26 21.37 -2.38 1.95
N ILE A 27 22.40 -1.76 1.40
CA ILE A 27 23.13 -2.25 0.21
C ILE A 27 23.91 -3.54 0.49
N SER A 28 24.34 -3.80 1.73
CA SER A 28 25.17 -4.95 2.07
C SER A 28 24.46 -6.30 2.03
N ASN A 29 23.12 -6.32 2.03
CA ASN A 29 22.31 -7.54 2.16
C ASN A 29 21.53 -7.91 0.89
N LEU A 30 21.75 -7.21 -0.23
CA LEU A 30 21.04 -7.45 -1.47
C LEU A 30 21.43 -8.79 -2.12
N ASP A 31 20.43 -9.58 -2.50
CA ASP A 31 20.61 -10.75 -3.37
C ASP A 31 20.71 -10.28 -4.82
N ARG A 32 21.91 -10.41 -5.39
CA ARG A 32 22.20 -9.95 -6.77
C ARG A 32 21.36 -10.66 -7.83
N THR A 33 21.07 -11.94 -7.65
CA THR A 33 20.25 -12.72 -8.59
C THR A 33 18.80 -12.27 -8.54
N LEU A 34 18.27 -12.10 -7.33
CA LEU A 34 16.92 -11.57 -7.12
C LEU A 34 16.82 -10.14 -7.64
N GLN A 35 17.80 -9.28 -7.34
CA GLN A 35 17.87 -7.90 -7.82
C GLN A 35 17.75 -7.85 -9.34
N SER A 36 18.58 -8.61 -10.07
CA SER A 36 18.57 -8.63 -11.54
C SER A 36 17.23 -9.14 -12.10
N LYS A 37 16.64 -10.17 -11.46
CA LYS A 37 15.36 -10.72 -11.93
C LYS A 37 14.20 -9.75 -11.68
N VAL A 38 14.18 -9.10 -10.53
CA VAL A 38 13.13 -8.11 -10.21
C VAL A 38 13.25 -6.88 -11.09
N THR A 39 14.48 -6.42 -11.40
CA THR A 39 14.73 -5.36 -12.38
C THR A 39 14.09 -5.71 -13.72
N PHE A 40 14.36 -6.90 -14.26
CA PHE A 40 13.79 -7.36 -15.53
C PHE A 40 12.25 -7.43 -15.52
N ILE A 41 11.65 -7.95 -14.42
CA ILE A 41 10.19 -8.02 -14.29
C ILE A 41 9.57 -6.62 -14.29
N LEU A 42 10.15 -5.72 -13.49
CA LEU A 42 9.66 -4.34 -13.37
C LEU A 42 9.80 -3.59 -14.70
N GLU A 43 10.97 -3.63 -15.33
CA GLU A 43 11.25 -2.95 -16.61
C GLU A 43 10.28 -3.37 -17.72
N ASN A 44 10.01 -4.67 -17.84
CA ASN A 44 9.03 -5.17 -18.82
C ASN A 44 7.64 -4.58 -18.58
N LYS A 45 7.20 -4.49 -17.32
CA LYS A 45 5.89 -3.91 -17.00
C LYS A 45 5.86 -2.40 -17.22
N LEU A 46 6.92 -1.70 -16.87
CA LEU A 46 7.03 -0.26 -17.15
C LEU A 46 6.96 0.02 -18.65
N SER A 47 7.65 -0.78 -19.45
CA SER A 47 7.63 -0.68 -20.93
C SER A 47 6.23 -0.96 -21.49
N GLU A 48 5.55 -2.02 -21.03
CA GLU A 48 4.17 -2.36 -21.39
C GLU A 48 3.20 -1.21 -21.13
N LEU A 49 3.34 -0.56 -19.97
CA LEU A 49 2.46 0.52 -19.54
C LEU A 49 2.87 1.90 -20.06
N ASN A 50 4.01 1.99 -20.76
CA ASN A 50 4.65 3.26 -21.07
C ASN A 50 4.76 4.16 -19.82
N ALA A 51 5.16 3.57 -18.68
CA ALA A 51 5.20 4.23 -17.38
C ALA A 51 6.34 5.24 -17.29
N LEU A 52 6.21 6.25 -16.42
CA LEU A 52 7.26 7.26 -16.21
C LEU A 52 8.40 6.69 -15.34
N SER A 53 8.03 5.94 -14.31
CA SER A 53 8.97 5.31 -13.38
C SER A 53 8.30 4.17 -12.63
N GLY A 54 9.09 3.39 -11.91
CA GLY A 54 8.59 2.38 -11.00
C GLY A 54 9.64 1.91 -10.03
N GLN A 55 9.18 1.31 -8.94
CA GLN A 55 10.05 0.73 -7.92
C GLN A 55 9.48 -0.57 -7.39
N ALA A 56 10.38 -1.43 -6.92
CA ALA A 56 10.04 -2.65 -6.21
C ALA A 56 11.04 -2.88 -5.07
N ILE A 57 10.52 -3.12 -3.87
CA ILE A 57 11.35 -3.40 -2.69
C ILE A 57 10.88 -4.72 -2.08
N ILE A 58 11.83 -5.60 -1.76
CA ILE A 58 11.59 -6.90 -1.13
C ILE A 58 12.30 -6.93 0.21
N MET A 59 11.56 -7.23 1.26
CA MET A 59 12.04 -7.30 2.63
C MET A 59 11.78 -8.70 3.20
N GLU A 60 12.75 -9.26 3.90
CA GLU A 60 12.58 -10.48 4.68
C GLU A 60 11.83 -10.19 5.96
N VAL A 61 10.72 -10.89 6.20
CA VAL A 61 9.77 -10.51 7.26
C VAL A 61 10.41 -10.58 8.65
N GLN A 62 11.16 -11.64 8.96
CA GLN A 62 11.69 -11.86 10.31
C GLN A 62 12.81 -10.88 10.69
N THR A 63 13.67 -10.55 9.75
CA THR A 63 14.85 -9.73 10.01
C THR A 63 14.69 -8.26 9.65
N GLY A 64 13.71 -7.93 8.80
CA GLY A 64 13.57 -6.60 8.19
C GLY A 64 14.66 -6.26 7.17
N GLN A 65 15.50 -7.25 6.77
CA GLN A 65 16.56 -7.04 5.79
C GLN A 65 15.99 -6.87 4.39
N ILE A 66 16.49 -5.88 3.66
CA ILE A 66 16.17 -5.68 2.24
C ILE A 66 16.93 -6.70 1.41
N LYS A 67 16.22 -7.50 0.63
CA LYS A 67 16.80 -8.53 -0.27
C LYS A 67 16.90 -8.02 -1.71
N ALA A 68 16.00 -7.15 -2.14
CA ALA A 68 16.09 -6.43 -3.42
C ALA A 68 15.45 -5.05 -3.29
N MET A 69 16.02 -4.07 -3.99
CA MET A 69 15.56 -2.69 -3.99
C MET A 69 15.88 -2.05 -5.34
N ILE A 70 14.86 -1.87 -6.16
CA ILE A 70 14.97 -1.40 -7.55
C ILE A 70 14.13 -0.15 -7.72
N GLY A 71 14.73 0.88 -8.30
CA GLY A 71 14.04 2.03 -8.87
C GLY A 71 14.44 2.17 -10.33
N LEU A 72 13.46 2.34 -11.20
CA LEU A 72 13.64 2.60 -12.62
C LEU A 72 12.91 3.87 -13.02
N GLU A 73 13.54 4.68 -13.85
CA GLU A 73 12.93 5.86 -14.44
C GLU A 73 13.10 5.84 -15.97
N ARG A 74 12.14 6.41 -16.67
CA ARG A 74 12.18 6.49 -18.11
C ARG A 74 13.31 7.42 -18.55
N LYS A 75 14.23 6.89 -19.35
CA LYS A 75 15.32 7.65 -19.96
C LYS A 75 14.89 8.27 -21.29
N ASP A 76 14.20 7.48 -22.11
CA ASP A 76 13.66 7.88 -23.40
C ASP A 76 12.41 7.03 -23.73
N SER A 77 11.89 7.12 -24.94
CA SER A 77 10.65 6.43 -25.33
C SER A 77 10.69 4.91 -25.28
N ALA A 78 11.87 4.29 -25.18
CA ALA A 78 12.03 2.83 -25.24
C ALA A 78 12.84 2.25 -24.08
N ASN A 79 13.58 3.09 -23.34
CA ASN A 79 14.55 2.63 -22.36
C ASN A 79 14.29 3.18 -20.96
N TYR A 80 14.59 2.35 -19.98
CA TYR A 80 14.63 2.73 -18.56
C TYR A 80 16.07 2.70 -18.06
N GLN A 81 16.38 3.51 -17.07
CA GLN A 81 17.64 3.52 -16.35
C GLN A 81 17.38 3.36 -14.86
N LEU A 82 18.40 2.93 -14.12
CA LEU A 82 18.32 2.92 -12.66
C LEU A 82 18.14 4.35 -12.16
N SER A 83 17.18 4.55 -11.30
CA SER A 83 17.00 5.81 -10.61
C SER A 83 18.09 5.98 -9.56
N GLU A 84 18.80 7.10 -9.58
CA GLU A 84 19.82 7.43 -8.57
C GLU A 84 19.18 7.70 -7.19
N ASN A 85 17.93 8.18 -7.21
CA ASN A 85 17.13 8.35 -6.02
C ASN A 85 15.92 7.45 -6.14
N LEU A 86 15.79 6.49 -5.22
CA LEU A 86 14.53 5.77 -5.10
C LEU A 86 13.43 6.81 -4.88
N PRO A 87 12.40 6.86 -5.73
CA PRO A 87 11.37 7.86 -5.60
C PRO A 87 10.78 7.79 -4.20
N GLN A 88 10.89 8.87 -3.43
CA GLN A 88 10.15 9.02 -2.18
C GLN A 88 8.70 9.33 -2.56
N THR A 89 8.02 8.31 -3.05
CA THR A 89 6.64 8.43 -3.47
C THR A 89 5.76 8.38 -2.24
N GLN A 90 4.85 9.32 -2.09
CA GLN A 90 3.81 9.22 -1.07
C GLN A 90 2.91 8.03 -1.43
N THR A 91 2.80 7.06 -0.54
CA THR A 91 2.07 5.80 -0.74
C THR A 91 0.70 5.81 -0.06
N LEU A 92 0.03 6.95 -0.05
CA LEU A 92 -1.26 7.12 0.64
C LEU A 92 -2.38 6.22 0.10
N GLY A 93 -2.27 5.72 -1.14
CA GLY A 93 -3.18 4.72 -1.68
C GLY A 93 -3.20 3.39 -0.91
N LEU A 94 -2.15 3.11 -0.13
CA LEU A 94 -1.99 1.88 0.66
C LEU A 94 -2.32 2.05 2.14
N ILE A 95 -2.77 3.24 2.58
CA ILE A 95 -3.00 3.53 4.02
C ILE A 95 -4.26 2.87 4.60
N GLN A 96 -5.22 2.48 3.78
CA GLN A 96 -6.51 1.95 4.25
C GLN A 96 -6.39 0.81 5.28
N PRO A 97 -5.54 -0.22 5.12
CA PRO A 97 -5.37 -1.27 6.12
C PRO A 97 -4.86 -0.74 7.47
N ILE A 98 -3.96 0.24 7.43
CA ILE A 98 -3.40 0.87 8.63
C ILE A 98 -4.49 1.63 9.38
N SER A 99 -5.32 2.38 8.67
CA SER A 99 -6.46 3.11 9.23
C SER A 99 -7.50 2.16 9.85
N ILE A 100 -7.78 1.04 9.20
CA ILE A 100 -8.67 0.00 9.74
C ILE A 100 -8.05 -0.64 10.98
N LEU A 101 -6.73 -0.95 10.98
CA LEU A 101 -6.05 -1.48 12.15
C LEU A 101 -6.16 -0.52 13.35
N ALA A 102 -5.91 0.76 13.12
CA ALA A 102 -6.07 1.81 14.13
C ALA A 102 -7.50 1.86 14.68
N ALA A 103 -8.50 1.70 13.81
CA ALA A 103 -9.92 1.66 14.22
C ALA A 103 -10.24 0.40 15.05
N LEU A 104 -9.71 -0.77 14.70
CA LEU A 104 -9.86 -2.02 15.47
C LEU A 104 -9.28 -1.89 16.88
N GLU A 105 -8.15 -1.17 17.05
CA GLU A 105 -7.52 -0.93 18.37
C GLU A 105 -8.42 -0.18 19.35
N THR A 106 -9.43 0.55 18.86
CA THR A 106 -10.42 1.19 19.76
C THR A 106 -11.40 0.23 20.40
N GLY A 107 -11.53 -1.00 19.87
CA GLY A 107 -12.55 -1.98 20.28
C GLY A 107 -13.98 -1.61 19.90
N LYS A 108 -14.21 -0.46 19.24
CA LYS A 108 -15.55 0.03 18.88
C LYS A 108 -16.08 -0.53 17.56
N VAL A 109 -15.21 -1.10 16.74
CA VAL A 109 -15.53 -1.67 15.43
C VAL A 109 -14.90 -3.05 15.26
N LYS A 110 -15.53 -3.87 14.40
CA LYS A 110 -15.04 -5.19 13.98
C LYS A 110 -15.11 -5.28 12.46
N LEU A 111 -14.27 -6.10 11.86
CA LEU A 111 -14.27 -6.29 10.39
C LEU A 111 -15.61 -6.82 9.86
N SER A 112 -16.39 -7.52 10.69
CA SER A 112 -17.74 -8.02 10.37
C SER A 112 -18.84 -6.95 10.48
N ASP A 113 -18.56 -5.78 11.07
CA ASP A 113 -19.55 -4.70 11.15
C ASP A 113 -19.89 -4.21 9.75
N THR A 114 -21.17 -3.88 9.54
CA THR A 114 -21.64 -3.37 8.26
C THR A 114 -21.56 -1.84 8.20
N VAL A 115 -21.26 -1.35 7.01
CA VAL A 115 -21.23 0.06 6.66
C VAL A 115 -22.08 0.27 5.41
N ASN A 116 -23.01 1.23 5.45
CA ASN A 116 -23.76 1.64 4.28
C ASN A 116 -22.96 2.67 3.48
N VAL A 117 -22.46 2.27 2.30
CA VAL A 117 -21.75 3.15 1.36
C VAL A 117 -22.65 3.62 0.22
N GLY A 118 -23.93 3.22 0.24
CA GLY A 118 -24.97 3.68 -0.67
C GLY A 118 -24.62 3.44 -2.13
N ASN A 119 -24.89 4.46 -2.95
CA ASN A 119 -24.58 4.44 -4.38
C ASN A 119 -23.12 4.79 -4.72
N GLY A 120 -22.23 4.81 -3.72
CA GLY A 120 -20.82 5.14 -3.93
C GLY A 120 -20.51 6.63 -3.93
N ILE A 121 -21.44 7.47 -3.45
CA ILE A 121 -21.23 8.90 -3.22
C ILE A 121 -21.64 9.21 -1.77
N TYR A 122 -20.75 9.83 -1.04
CA TYR A 122 -21.01 10.33 0.32
C TYR A 122 -20.62 11.79 0.40
N SER A 123 -21.57 12.64 0.75
CA SER A 123 -21.36 14.08 0.84
C SER A 123 -21.86 14.62 2.18
N THR A 124 -21.06 15.48 2.79
CA THR A 124 -21.41 16.34 3.91
C THR A 124 -21.12 17.79 3.52
N ASN A 125 -21.38 18.75 4.40
CA ASN A 125 -21.02 20.16 4.15
C ASN A 125 -19.51 20.39 3.99
N GLU A 126 -18.67 19.44 4.46
CA GLU A 126 -17.22 19.58 4.52
C GLU A 126 -16.47 18.63 3.60
N VAL A 127 -17.09 17.49 3.23
CA VAL A 127 -16.41 16.38 2.53
C VAL A 127 -17.32 15.80 1.46
N GLU A 128 -16.78 15.58 0.27
CA GLU A 128 -17.34 14.71 -0.75
C GLU A 128 -16.36 13.55 -1.02
N ILE A 129 -16.85 12.31 -0.88
CA ILE A 129 -16.09 11.08 -1.11
C ILE A 129 -16.83 10.26 -2.16
N LYS A 130 -16.07 9.75 -3.15
CA LYS A 130 -16.62 8.88 -4.19
C LYS A 130 -15.84 7.57 -4.23
N ASP A 131 -16.55 6.47 -4.12
CA ASP A 131 -16.00 5.15 -4.41
C ASP A 131 -15.79 5.00 -5.93
N HIS A 132 -14.79 4.25 -6.34
CA HIS A 132 -14.43 4.09 -7.75
C HIS A 132 -15.57 3.54 -8.63
N ASN A 133 -16.58 2.90 -8.03
CA ASN A 133 -17.74 2.30 -8.74
C ASN A 133 -19.03 3.14 -8.63
N TRP A 134 -18.95 4.41 -8.18
CA TRP A 134 -20.13 5.29 -8.01
C TRP A 134 -21.01 5.36 -9.27
N HIS A 135 -20.37 5.35 -10.46
CA HIS A 135 -21.08 5.38 -11.75
C HIS A 135 -21.77 4.05 -12.11
N ARG A 136 -21.56 2.99 -11.30
CA ARG A 136 -22.21 1.67 -11.43
C ARG A 136 -23.18 1.39 -10.30
N GLY A 137 -23.51 2.39 -9.47
CA GLY A 137 -24.51 2.29 -8.40
C GLY A 137 -23.94 1.95 -7.02
N GLY A 138 -22.60 2.00 -6.84
CA GLY A 138 -21.97 1.77 -5.55
C GLY A 138 -22.02 0.32 -5.07
N TYR A 139 -21.77 0.11 -3.78
CA TYR A 139 -21.75 -1.21 -3.14
C TYR A 139 -22.90 -1.42 -2.14
N GLY A 140 -23.74 -0.40 -1.89
CA GLY A 140 -24.85 -0.50 -0.93
C GLY A 140 -24.37 -0.66 0.51
N THR A 141 -24.79 -1.73 1.18
CA THR A 141 -24.32 -2.07 2.54
C THR A 141 -23.37 -3.25 2.48
N ILE A 142 -22.15 -3.05 2.95
CA ILE A 142 -21.05 -4.04 2.95
C ILE A 142 -20.39 -4.11 4.32
N THR A 143 -19.68 -5.19 4.61
CA THR A 143 -18.85 -5.26 5.82
C THR A 143 -17.60 -4.39 5.68
N ILE A 144 -16.97 -4.01 6.81
CA ILE A 144 -15.68 -3.29 6.81
C ILE A 144 -14.63 -4.11 6.04
N GLN A 145 -14.60 -5.44 6.21
CA GLN A 145 -13.71 -6.33 5.45
C GLN A 145 -13.96 -6.25 3.94
N GLN A 146 -15.22 -6.29 3.51
CA GLN A 146 -15.57 -6.12 2.09
C GLN A 146 -15.19 -4.71 1.60
N GLY A 147 -15.42 -3.67 2.41
CA GLY A 147 -15.02 -2.30 2.10
C GLY A 147 -13.50 -2.19 1.84
N LEU A 148 -12.69 -2.84 2.68
CA LEU A 148 -11.24 -2.92 2.47
C LEU A 148 -10.90 -3.70 1.17
N ALA A 149 -11.61 -4.81 0.92
CA ALA A 149 -11.35 -5.65 -0.25
C ALA A 149 -11.65 -4.95 -1.58
N VAL A 150 -12.68 -4.11 -1.61
CA VAL A 150 -13.06 -3.33 -2.80
C VAL A 150 -12.51 -1.89 -2.79
N SER A 151 -11.62 -1.57 -1.85
CA SER A 151 -11.04 -0.23 -1.70
C SER A 151 -12.09 0.89 -1.60
N SER A 152 -13.18 0.67 -0.85
CA SER A 152 -14.19 1.69 -0.63
C SER A 152 -13.69 2.78 0.31
N GLU A 153 -13.45 3.98 -0.21
CA GLU A 153 -13.06 5.16 0.57
C GLU A 153 -14.15 5.54 1.57
N ILE A 154 -15.42 5.38 1.19
CA ILE A 154 -16.58 5.67 2.06
C ILE A 154 -16.62 4.70 3.24
N ALA A 155 -16.33 3.41 3.00
CA ALA A 155 -16.32 2.42 4.08
C ALA A 155 -15.22 2.71 5.09
N VAL A 156 -14.02 3.04 4.62
CA VAL A 156 -12.88 3.41 5.49
C VAL A 156 -13.19 4.69 6.26
N TYR A 157 -13.65 5.74 5.58
CA TYR A 157 -14.02 7.01 6.20
C TYR A 157 -15.03 6.82 7.33
N LYS A 158 -16.16 6.17 7.05
CA LYS A 158 -17.21 5.91 8.06
C LYS A 158 -16.76 5.01 9.21
N THR A 159 -15.82 4.10 8.94
CA THR A 159 -15.21 3.27 9.99
C THR A 159 -14.36 4.12 10.92
N ILE A 160 -13.53 5.03 10.38
CA ILE A 160 -12.72 5.97 11.16
C ILE A 160 -13.64 6.91 11.96
N GLU A 161 -14.66 7.46 11.32
CA GLU A 161 -15.65 8.34 11.98
C GLU A 161 -16.33 7.63 13.16
N LYS A 162 -16.80 6.38 12.98
CA LYS A 162 -17.41 5.56 14.04
C LYS A 162 -16.41 5.25 15.17
N ALA A 163 -15.16 4.94 14.82
CA ALA A 163 -14.15 4.56 15.81
C ALA A 163 -13.66 5.75 16.65
N PHE A 164 -13.44 6.90 16.04
CA PHE A 164 -12.73 8.02 16.67
C PHE A 164 -13.61 9.24 16.92
N GLY A 165 -14.61 9.51 16.11
CA GLY A 165 -15.51 10.67 16.22
C GLY A 165 -14.85 12.01 15.88
N SER A 166 -13.53 12.11 15.79
CA SER A 166 -12.80 13.30 15.38
C SER A 166 -11.46 12.97 14.73
N GLU A 167 -10.97 13.90 13.90
CA GLU A 167 -9.63 13.83 13.28
C GLU A 167 -8.53 13.76 14.34
N GLN A 168 -8.63 14.59 15.38
CA GLN A 168 -7.62 14.65 16.45
C GLN A 168 -7.46 13.31 17.18
N ALA A 169 -8.58 12.60 17.43
CA ALA A 169 -8.55 11.29 18.06
C ALA A 169 -7.92 10.23 17.14
N TYR A 170 -8.20 10.30 15.84
CA TYR A 170 -7.56 9.41 14.85
C TYR A 170 -6.05 9.65 14.76
N GLN A 171 -5.61 10.91 14.63
CA GLN A 171 -4.20 11.28 14.61
C GLN A 171 -3.47 10.89 15.91
N ALA A 172 -4.12 11.05 17.07
CA ALA A 172 -3.58 10.62 18.34
C ALA A 172 -3.37 9.08 18.41
N GLN A 173 -4.26 8.30 17.78
CA GLN A 173 -4.10 6.85 17.69
C GLN A 173 -2.94 6.47 16.75
N LEU A 174 -2.83 7.10 15.58
CA LEU A 174 -1.71 6.86 14.67
C LEU A 174 -0.37 7.19 15.34
N LYS A 175 -0.31 8.30 16.09
CA LYS A 175 0.89 8.66 16.85
C LYS A 175 1.25 7.62 17.92
N LYS A 176 0.27 6.98 18.59
CA LYS A 176 0.54 5.88 19.52
C LYS A 176 1.09 4.64 18.82
N MET A 177 0.73 4.45 17.56
CA MET A 177 1.24 3.39 16.70
C MET A 177 2.56 3.78 16.01
N GLU A 178 3.14 4.94 16.36
CA GLU A 178 4.37 5.50 15.79
C GLU A 178 4.27 5.76 14.28
N ILE A 179 3.06 6.04 13.77
CA ILE A 179 2.78 6.29 12.36
C ILE A 179 2.63 7.78 12.11
N ASN A 180 3.46 8.31 11.21
CA ASN A 180 3.39 9.67 10.71
C ASN A 180 2.97 9.67 9.23
N LEU A 181 1.74 10.10 8.95
CA LEU A 181 1.21 10.13 7.58
C LEU A 181 1.93 11.11 6.66
N ASP A 182 2.48 12.19 7.21
CA ASP A 182 3.12 13.25 6.42
C ASP A 182 4.48 12.82 5.85
N SER A 183 5.12 11.82 6.45
CA SER A 183 6.42 11.32 6.03
C SER A 183 6.41 9.95 5.35
N LEU A 184 5.23 9.31 5.20
CA LEU A 184 5.14 7.96 4.66
C LEU A 184 5.65 7.88 3.22
N ASN A 185 6.82 7.29 3.07
CA ASN A 185 7.40 6.90 1.79
C ASN A 185 7.22 5.40 1.53
N THR A 186 7.66 4.92 0.37
CA THR A 186 7.50 3.53 -0.05
C THR A 186 8.15 2.53 0.92
N LEU A 187 9.33 2.83 1.46
CA LEU A 187 10.02 1.93 2.39
C LEU A 187 9.33 1.89 3.76
N GLU A 188 8.89 3.05 4.24
CA GLU A 188 8.12 3.13 5.50
C GLU A 188 6.78 2.39 5.37
N MET A 189 6.07 2.53 4.25
CA MET A 189 4.85 1.77 4.02
C MET A 189 5.13 0.25 3.98
N LEU A 190 6.18 -0.19 3.30
CA LEU A 190 6.60 -1.60 3.32
C LEU A 190 6.91 -2.07 4.74
N THR A 191 7.56 -1.25 5.55
CA THR A 191 7.88 -1.57 6.95
C THR A 191 6.61 -1.77 7.78
N LEU A 192 5.58 -0.94 7.61
CA LEU A 192 4.28 -1.12 8.29
C LEU A 192 3.61 -2.45 7.89
N TYR A 193 3.62 -2.80 6.59
CA TYR A 193 3.09 -4.09 6.13
C TYR A 193 3.94 -5.27 6.61
N ASN A 194 5.25 -5.10 6.73
CA ASN A 194 6.14 -6.09 7.30
C ASN A 194 5.84 -6.32 8.80
N ASP A 195 5.56 -5.28 9.56
CA ASP A 195 5.15 -5.38 10.96
C ASP A 195 3.80 -6.08 11.12
N ILE A 196 2.84 -5.82 10.24
CA ILE A 196 1.60 -6.59 10.18
C ILE A 196 1.91 -8.06 9.88
N ALA A 197 2.75 -8.36 8.89
CA ALA A 197 3.10 -9.72 8.48
C ALA A 197 3.70 -10.54 9.62
N LYS A 198 4.65 -9.98 10.38
CA LYS A 198 5.34 -10.68 11.48
C LYS A 198 4.58 -10.66 12.82
N ASN A 199 3.39 -10.02 12.89
CA ASN A 199 2.69 -9.69 14.15
C ASN A 199 3.60 -8.91 15.12
N GLY A 200 4.25 -7.87 14.60
CA GLY A 200 5.07 -6.94 15.37
C GLY A 200 4.25 -6.07 16.31
N ASP A 201 4.91 -5.12 16.96
CA ASP A 201 4.30 -4.31 18.04
C ASP A 201 3.40 -3.17 17.53
N ILE A 202 3.09 -3.13 16.21
CA ILE A 202 2.25 -2.08 15.62
C ILE A 202 0.85 -2.00 16.22
N ALA A 203 0.28 -3.15 16.66
CA ALA A 203 -1.06 -3.24 17.24
C ALA A 203 -1.23 -4.55 18.05
N ASN A 204 -2.37 -4.66 18.72
CA ASN A 204 -2.74 -5.90 19.40
C ASN A 204 -2.76 -7.09 18.43
N LYS A 205 -2.17 -8.22 18.84
CA LYS A 205 -2.06 -9.43 17.99
C LYS A 205 -3.40 -9.89 17.41
N ALA A 206 -4.49 -9.87 18.17
CA ALA A 206 -5.80 -10.31 17.69
C ALA A 206 -6.34 -9.41 16.57
N ASN A 207 -6.11 -8.09 16.66
CA ASN A 207 -6.48 -7.13 15.62
C ASN A 207 -5.58 -7.27 14.39
N THR A 208 -4.28 -7.50 14.59
CA THR A 208 -3.34 -7.78 13.50
C THR A 208 -3.70 -9.08 12.77
N ASP A 209 -4.01 -10.17 13.50
CA ASP A 209 -4.44 -11.43 12.91
C ASP A 209 -5.77 -11.26 12.12
N SER A 210 -6.71 -10.46 12.65
CA SER A 210 -7.95 -10.12 11.93
C SER A 210 -7.66 -9.36 10.64
N LEU A 211 -6.79 -8.36 10.68
CA LEU A 211 -6.39 -7.60 9.49
C LEU A 211 -5.68 -8.48 8.46
N LYS A 212 -4.82 -9.41 8.90
CA LYS A 212 -4.16 -10.39 8.00
C LYS A 212 -5.17 -11.22 7.21
N GLN A 213 -6.25 -11.68 7.85
CA GLN A 213 -7.34 -12.38 7.16
C GLN A 213 -8.04 -11.46 6.15
N ALA A 214 -8.25 -10.18 6.50
CA ALA A 214 -8.83 -9.22 5.57
C ALA A 214 -7.90 -8.94 4.36
N LEU A 215 -6.59 -8.82 4.56
CA LEU A 215 -5.61 -8.65 3.48
C LEU A 215 -5.52 -9.88 2.57
N LYS A 216 -5.69 -11.10 3.11
CA LYS A 216 -5.83 -12.32 2.33
C LYS A 216 -7.11 -12.29 1.49
N TYR A 217 -8.23 -11.84 2.09
CA TYR A 217 -9.53 -11.69 1.40
C TYR A 217 -9.46 -10.64 0.27
N VAL A 218 -8.68 -9.55 0.41
CA VAL A 218 -8.41 -8.60 -0.69
C VAL A 218 -7.86 -9.31 -1.93
N VAL A 219 -6.98 -10.30 -1.76
CA VAL A 219 -6.34 -11.04 -2.86
C VAL A 219 -7.21 -12.16 -3.39
N THR A 220 -7.99 -12.84 -2.53
CA THR A 220 -8.86 -13.94 -2.98
C THR A 220 -10.14 -13.47 -3.65
N ASP A 221 -10.77 -12.43 -3.10
CA ASP A 221 -12.15 -12.02 -3.44
C ASP A 221 -12.30 -10.53 -3.78
N GLY A 222 -11.24 -9.72 -3.54
CA GLY A 222 -11.24 -8.28 -3.74
C GLY A 222 -10.50 -7.80 -4.99
N LEU A 223 -10.07 -6.55 -4.96
CA LEU A 223 -9.35 -5.91 -6.07
C LEU A 223 -7.86 -6.33 -6.16
N GLY A 224 -7.37 -7.12 -5.22
CA GLY A 224 -6.00 -7.66 -5.20
C GLY A 224 -5.78 -8.92 -6.01
N GLN A 225 -6.78 -9.45 -6.73
CA GLN A 225 -6.70 -10.74 -7.44
C GLN A 225 -5.55 -10.83 -8.45
N SER A 226 -5.10 -9.72 -9.02
CA SER A 226 -3.92 -9.69 -9.91
C SER A 226 -2.61 -10.14 -9.24
N ALA A 227 -2.53 -10.04 -7.92
CA ALA A 227 -1.39 -10.49 -7.12
C ALA A 227 -1.50 -11.95 -6.66
N LYS A 228 -2.63 -12.63 -6.94
CA LYS A 228 -2.85 -14.03 -6.58
C LYS A 228 -1.87 -14.93 -7.32
N SER A 229 -1.10 -15.72 -6.56
CA SER A 229 -0.22 -16.76 -7.09
C SER A 229 -0.90 -18.13 -6.95
N GLU A 230 -0.67 -19.00 -7.94
CA GLU A 230 -1.09 -20.41 -7.87
C GLU A 230 -0.12 -21.27 -7.04
N LYS A 231 1.06 -20.74 -6.70
CA LYS A 231 2.10 -21.45 -5.96
C LYS A 231 2.01 -21.27 -4.46
N VAL A 232 1.59 -20.08 -4.02
CA VAL A 232 1.57 -19.70 -2.61
C VAL A 232 0.48 -18.67 -2.34
N GLN A 233 -0.13 -18.74 -1.17
CA GLN A 233 -1.13 -17.73 -0.77
C GLN A 233 -0.46 -16.38 -0.50
N VAL A 234 -1.09 -15.33 -0.99
CA VAL A 234 -0.67 -13.94 -0.85
C VAL A 234 -1.70 -13.17 -0.03
N ALA A 235 -1.23 -12.24 0.77
CA ALA A 235 -2.03 -11.22 1.43
C ALA A 235 -1.49 -9.83 1.09
N GLY A 236 -2.37 -8.86 0.83
CA GLY A 236 -1.91 -7.52 0.47
C GLY A 236 -3.04 -6.60 0.04
N LYS A 237 -2.67 -5.41 -0.44
CA LYS A 237 -3.59 -4.33 -0.81
C LYS A 237 -3.12 -3.61 -2.07
N THR A 238 -4.07 -3.27 -2.92
CA THR A 238 -3.88 -2.35 -4.05
C THR A 238 -3.98 -0.90 -3.60
N GLY A 239 -3.20 -0.02 -4.20
CA GLY A 239 -3.31 1.43 -4.08
C GLY A 239 -3.41 2.09 -5.44
N THR A 240 -4.09 3.24 -5.49
CA THR A 240 -4.11 4.13 -6.65
C THR A 240 -4.25 5.56 -6.15
N LEU A 241 -3.34 6.42 -6.57
CA LEU A 241 -3.33 7.83 -6.22
C LEU A 241 -3.15 8.65 -7.49
N GLN A 242 -3.98 9.65 -7.71
CA GLN A 242 -3.75 10.66 -8.75
C GLN A 242 -2.92 11.79 -8.16
N LEU A 243 -1.82 12.13 -8.84
CA LEU A 243 -0.95 13.25 -8.46
C LEU A 243 -1.47 14.57 -9.03
N GLU A 244 -1.02 15.70 -8.48
CA GLU A 244 -1.40 17.04 -8.92
C GLU A 244 -1.04 17.33 -10.39
N ASN A 245 0.03 16.71 -10.90
CA ASN A 245 0.44 16.82 -12.30
C ASN A 245 -0.40 15.97 -13.27
N GLY A 246 -1.43 15.28 -12.75
CA GLY A 246 -2.35 14.43 -13.53
C GLY A 246 -1.85 13.02 -13.80
N SER A 247 -0.61 12.66 -13.39
CA SER A 247 -0.15 11.28 -13.43
C SER A 247 -0.74 10.45 -12.29
N TYR A 248 -0.53 9.14 -12.34
CA TYR A 248 -1.07 8.19 -11.35
C TYR A 248 0.04 7.35 -10.76
N ILE A 249 0.01 7.18 -9.44
CA ILE A 249 0.76 6.14 -8.75
C ILE A 249 -0.18 4.95 -8.57
N VAL A 250 0.21 3.80 -9.13
CA VAL A 250 -0.51 2.53 -8.94
C VAL A 250 0.39 1.57 -8.17
N GLU A 251 -0.16 0.95 -7.13
CA GLU A 251 0.62 0.26 -6.11
C GLU A 251 0.03 -1.09 -5.72
N PHE A 252 0.89 -1.97 -5.27
CA PHE A 252 0.53 -3.13 -4.49
C PHE A 252 1.57 -3.35 -3.38
N CYS A 253 1.10 -3.52 -2.15
CA CYS A 253 1.92 -3.91 -1.02
C CYS A 253 1.32 -5.14 -0.34
N GLY A 254 2.16 -6.10 -0.01
CA GLY A 254 1.70 -7.34 0.60
C GLY A 254 2.85 -8.26 1.00
N TYR A 255 2.50 -9.49 1.39
CA TYR A 255 3.46 -10.48 1.86
C TYR A 255 3.03 -11.90 1.47
N PHE A 256 3.99 -12.80 1.51
CA PHE A 256 3.80 -14.22 1.24
C PHE A 256 4.83 -15.08 2.00
N PRO A 257 4.52 -16.40 2.28
CA PRO A 257 3.18 -16.98 2.31
C PRO A 257 2.25 -16.23 3.26
N ALA A 258 0.93 -16.16 2.97
CA ALA A 258 0.00 -15.38 3.79
C ALA A 258 -0.10 -15.86 5.26
N ASP A 259 -0.01 -17.18 5.47
CA ASP A 259 -0.18 -17.79 6.80
C ASP A 259 1.13 -17.86 7.61
N ASN A 260 2.29 -17.93 6.93
CA ASN A 260 3.63 -17.91 7.56
C ASN A 260 4.56 -16.99 6.75
N PRO A 261 4.42 -15.67 6.89
CA PRO A 261 5.10 -14.70 6.04
C PRO A 261 6.62 -14.81 6.11
N GLN A 262 7.25 -14.91 4.92
CA GLN A 262 8.70 -14.94 4.74
C GLN A 262 9.21 -13.64 4.14
N TYR A 263 8.45 -13.08 3.20
CA TYR A 263 8.81 -11.85 2.50
C TYR A 263 7.63 -10.91 2.39
N SER A 264 7.89 -9.63 2.57
CA SER A 264 6.99 -8.54 2.21
C SER A 264 7.55 -7.81 0.99
N ILE A 265 6.65 -7.34 0.11
CA ILE A 265 7.01 -6.68 -1.14
C ILE A 265 6.10 -5.47 -1.33
N ILE A 266 6.68 -4.37 -1.78
CA ILE A 266 5.95 -3.25 -2.33
C ILE A 266 6.36 -3.02 -3.78
N VAL A 267 5.38 -2.77 -4.63
CA VAL A 267 5.56 -2.33 -6.01
C VAL A 267 4.78 -1.04 -6.20
N SER A 268 5.44 -0.01 -6.76
CA SER A 268 4.83 1.27 -7.07
C SER A 268 5.22 1.68 -8.49
N ILE A 269 4.26 2.11 -9.30
CA ILE A 269 4.44 2.49 -10.70
C ILE A 269 3.81 3.85 -10.93
N ASN A 270 4.59 4.79 -11.45
CA ASN A 270 4.11 6.11 -11.87
C ASN A 270 3.84 6.10 -13.37
N LYS A 271 2.62 6.43 -13.78
CA LYS A 271 2.21 6.47 -15.19
C LYS A 271 1.26 7.60 -15.50
N GLU A 272 1.24 8.01 -16.76
CA GLU A 272 0.27 8.96 -17.30
C GLU A 272 -0.98 8.27 -17.83
N GLY A 273 -2.08 8.99 -17.80
CA GLY A 273 -3.34 8.60 -18.45
C GLY A 273 -4.04 7.38 -17.85
N LEU A 274 -5.25 7.15 -18.30
CA LEU A 274 -6.07 6.00 -17.94
C LEU A 274 -5.91 4.87 -18.97
N PRO A 275 -6.17 3.60 -18.59
CA PRO A 275 -6.52 3.15 -17.25
C PRO A 275 -5.34 3.22 -16.28
N ALA A 276 -5.61 3.49 -15.00
CA ALA A 276 -4.66 3.45 -13.91
C ALA A 276 -5.31 2.76 -12.71
N ALA A 277 -4.75 1.64 -12.30
CA ALA A 277 -5.28 0.85 -11.18
C ALA A 277 -4.22 -0.08 -10.59
N GLY A 278 -4.32 -0.34 -9.29
CA GLY A 278 -3.36 -1.14 -8.54
C GLY A 278 -3.16 -2.58 -9.02
N PHE A 279 -4.06 -3.10 -9.87
CA PHE A 279 -3.85 -4.42 -10.48
C PHE A 279 -2.55 -4.51 -11.31
N MET A 280 -2.11 -3.39 -11.90
CA MET A 280 -0.88 -3.32 -12.70
C MET A 280 0.36 -3.62 -11.86
N ALA A 281 0.42 -3.05 -10.65
CA ALA A 281 1.46 -3.35 -9.67
C ALA A 281 1.30 -4.75 -9.06
N GLY A 282 0.06 -5.22 -8.87
CA GLY A 282 -0.25 -6.57 -8.43
C GLY A 282 0.27 -7.66 -9.36
N GLU A 283 0.27 -7.43 -10.67
CA GLU A 283 0.86 -8.36 -11.65
C GLU A 283 2.38 -8.48 -11.52
N VAL A 284 3.07 -7.37 -11.28
CA VAL A 284 4.52 -7.37 -11.00
C VAL A 284 4.80 -8.12 -9.69
N PHE A 285 4.04 -7.81 -8.64
CA PHE A 285 4.13 -8.51 -7.36
C PHE A 285 3.99 -10.03 -7.54
N ARG A 286 2.96 -10.49 -8.25
CA ARG A 286 2.73 -11.92 -8.53
C ARG A 286 3.92 -12.55 -9.27
N GLN A 287 4.45 -11.90 -10.31
CA GLN A 287 5.59 -12.42 -11.06
C GLN A 287 6.84 -12.59 -10.18
N ILE A 288 7.05 -11.67 -9.23
CA ILE A 288 8.15 -11.78 -8.25
C ILE A 288 7.90 -12.95 -7.32
N VAL A 289 6.68 -13.06 -6.75
CA VAL A 289 6.28 -14.19 -5.88
C VAL A 289 6.45 -15.54 -6.60
N ASP A 290 5.96 -15.65 -7.85
CA ASP A 290 6.07 -16.86 -8.65
C ASP A 290 7.53 -17.23 -8.98
N TYR A 291 8.41 -16.26 -9.09
CA TYR A 291 9.84 -16.49 -9.27
C TYR A 291 10.50 -17.00 -7.97
N MET A 292 10.16 -16.41 -6.83
CA MET A 292 10.74 -16.79 -5.53
C MET A 292 10.24 -18.15 -5.01
N ASN A 293 9.15 -18.68 -5.55
CA ASN A 293 8.56 -19.97 -5.21
C ASN A 293 8.65 -20.98 -6.37
N LYS A 294 9.80 -21.07 -7.00
CA LYS A 294 10.06 -22.04 -8.06
C LYS A 294 10.14 -23.46 -7.55
#